data_93bd1478740a0cfda5ac0157e7377e8c
#
_entry.id   93bd1478740a0cfda5ac0157e7377e8c
#
_cell.length_a   1.000
_cell.length_b   1.000
_cell.length_c   1.000
_cell.angle_alpha   90.00
_cell.angle_beta   90.00
_cell.angle_gamma   90.00
#
_symmetry.space_group_name_H-M   'P 1'
#
loop_
_entity.id
_entity.type
_entity.pdbx_description
1 polymer ?
#
loop_
_entity_poly.entity_id
_entity_poly.type
_entity_poly.pdbx_seq_one_letter_code
_entity_poly.pdbx_strand_id
1 'polypeptide(L)'
;MAEGFAYCKGATPWRARGSRFASLAPLAPLAPLAPLVLLALAAGGAAQAAFAQDPGLLDARVTQQSVGETICRPDYADTVAPPFDQTMELKDRLLAARGIDADDGARYALDRHVPIVLGGSPDATANFDLLPWDGHAGERRKSLLTVRLKRCVCAGRMTLAEAQAAITGNWPHQYEHLTRMACVGAADETTAASRDDGS
;
A
#
# COMPACT_ATOMS: atom_id res chain seq x y z
N MET A 1 -14.99 24.44 -44.28
CA MET A 1 -13.80 25.31 -44.22
C MET A 1 -12.95 24.63 -43.14
N ALA A 2 -12.15 23.69 -43.43
CA ALA A 2 -10.91 23.59 -44.17
C ALA A 2 -9.77 24.39 -43.54
N GLU A 3 -8.70 23.64 -43.28
CA GLU A 3 -7.28 24.00 -43.21
C GLU A 3 -6.75 24.17 -41.77
N GLY A 4 -5.61 23.62 -41.34
CA GLY A 4 -4.57 22.99 -42.17
C GLY A 4 -3.49 22.36 -41.29
N PHE A 5 -2.89 21.42 -41.89
CA PHE A 5 -1.70 20.64 -41.50
C PHE A 5 -0.45 21.49 -41.26
N ALA A 6 0.40 21.09 -40.31
CA ALA A 6 1.84 21.33 -40.40
C ALA A 6 2.64 20.15 -39.83
N TYR A 7 3.21 19.45 -40.75
CA TYR A 7 4.17 18.36 -40.65
C TYR A 7 5.60 18.96 -40.65
N CYS A 8 6.42 18.67 -39.66
CA CYS A 8 7.85 18.92 -39.71
C CYS A 8 8.65 17.63 -39.64
N LYS A 9 9.09 17.16 -40.79
CA LYS A 9 10.21 16.23 -40.98
C LYS A 9 11.52 16.99 -40.83
N GLY A 10 12.54 16.38 -40.25
CA GLY A 10 13.91 16.86 -40.29
C GLY A 10 14.88 15.90 -39.61
N ALA A 11 15.24 14.83 -40.34
CA ALA A 11 16.38 13.98 -39.99
C ALA A 11 17.64 14.50 -40.69
N THR A 12 18.76 14.60 -40.01
CA THR A 12 20.09 14.60 -40.61
C THR A 12 21.07 13.79 -39.77
N PRO A 13 21.87 12.92 -40.41
CA PRO A 13 22.82 12.06 -39.73
C PRO A 13 24.20 12.74 -39.63
N TRP A 14 24.83 12.63 -38.50
CA TRP A 14 26.22 13.02 -38.30
C TRP A 14 27.14 11.85 -38.61
N ARG A 15 27.96 12.06 -39.66
CA ARG A 15 29.02 11.16 -40.15
C ARG A 15 30.19 11.13 -39.17
N ALA A 16 30.64 9.92 -38.94
CA ALA A 16 31.94 9.62 -38.34
C ALA A 16 33.10 10.15 -39.15
N ARG A 17 34.09 10.71 -38.52
CA ARG A 17 35.42 10.94 -39.10
C ARG A 17 36.47 10.31 -38.21
N GLY A 18 37.10 9.27 -38.70
CA GLY A 18 38.18 8.56 -38.04
C GLY A 18 39.47 9.38 -38.00
N SER A 19 40.27 9.10 -37.02
CA SER A 19 41.69 9.43 -36.99
C SER A 19 42.44 8.25 -36.41
N ARG A 20 43.24 7.64 -37.28
CA ARG A 20 44.24 6.62 -36.92
C ARG A 20 45.46 7.36 -36.39
N PHE A 21 45.96 6.99 -35.25
CA PHE A 21 47.39 7.16 -34.91
C PHE A 21 47.89 5.82 -34.39
N ALA A 22 48.85 5.32 -35.14
CA ALA A 22 49.66 4.17 -34.80
C ALA A 22 50.86 4.60 -33.95
N SER A 23 51.33 3.68 -33.22
CA SER A 23 52.75 3.49 -32.86
C SER A 23 53.12 3.50 -31.37
N LEU A 24 53.68 2.40 -31.04
CA LEU A 24 54.90 2.04 -30.34
C LEU A 24 54.71 1.52 -28.91
N ALA A 25 54.96 0.22 -28.82
CA ALA A 25 55.28 -0.47 -27.57
C ALA A 25 56.70 -0.11 -27.09
N PRO A 26 56.96 -0.25 -25.81
CA PRO A 26 58.10 -1.11 -25.39
C PRO A 26 57.71 -2.14 -24.30
N LEU A 27 58.54 -3.18 -24.32
CA LEU A 27 58.51 -4.40 -23.54
C LEU A 27 58.84 -4.21 -22.03
N ALA A 28 58.09 -4.96 -21.19
CA ALA A 28 58.44 -5.73 -19.97
C ALA A 28 59.06 -5.01 -18.76
N PRO A 29 58.87 -5.51 -17.50
CA PRO A 29 59.05 -6.92 -17.14
C PRO A 29 57.98 -7.50 -16.18
N LEU A 30 58.00 -8.81 -16.12
CA LEU A 30 57.27 -9.72 -15.25
C LEU A 30 57.55 -9.46 -13.73
N ALA A 31 56.47 -9.32 -12.95
CA ALA A 31 56.51 -9.57 -11.52
C ALA A 31 55.26 -10.39 -11.15
N PRO A 32 55.41 -11.49 -10.39
CA PRO A 32 54.28 -12.29 -9.97
C PRO A 32 53.65 -11.66 -8.72
N LEU A 33 52.47 -11.12 -8.83
CA LEU A 33 51.69 -10.70 -7.66
C LEU A 33 50.49 -11.65 -7.49
N ALA A 34 50.46 -12.23 -6.30
CA ALA A 34 49.46 -13.17 -5.79
C ALA A 34 48.01 -12.66 -5.99
N PRO A 35 47.07 -13.57 -6.20
CA PRO A 35 45.67 -13.20 -6.26
C PRO A 35 45.12 -12.98 -4.85
N LEU A 36 45.00 -11.75 -4.44
CA LEU A 36 44.12 -11.35 -3.34
C LEU A 36 42.66 -11.53 -3.86
N VAL A 37 42.09 -12.68 -3.56
CA VAL A 37 40.66 -12.93 -3.70
C VAL A 37 39.94 -12.08 -2.65
N LEU A 38 39.56 -10.87 -3.03
CA LEU A 38 38.62 -10.06 -2.27
C LEU A 38 37.22 -10.66 -2.55
N LEU A 39 36.78 -11.50 -1.60
CA LEU A 39 35.41 -11.98 -1.50
C LEU A 39 34.54 -10.78 -1.09
N ALA A 40 34.06 -10.01 -2.09
CA ALA A 40 33.03 -9.00 -1.88
C ALA A 40 31.73 -9.78 -1.61
N LEU A 41 31.38 -9.95 -0.33
CA LEU A 41 30.02 -10.28 0.09
C LEU A 41 29.12 -9.12 -0.31
N ALA A 42 28.51 -9.24 -1.49
CA ALA A 42 27.36 -8.42 -1.86
C ALA A 42 26.20 -8.82 -0.93
N ALA A 43 26.09 -8.16 0.21
CA ALA A 43 24.86 -8.14 0.99
C ALA A 43 23.81 -7.42 0.12
N GLY A 44 23.11 -8.20 -0.69
CA GLY A 44 21.92 -7.75 -1.41
C GLY A 44 20.82 -7.44 -0.40
N GLY A 45 20.89 -6.27 0.21
CA GLY A 45 19.75 -5.68 0.90
C GLY A 45 18.69 -5.41 -0.15
N ALA A 46 17.66 -6.26 -0.20
CA ALA A 46 16.42 -5.92 -0.90
C ALA A 46 15.92 -4.61 -0.27
N ALA A 47 16.15 -3.50 -0.94
CA ALA A 47 15.51 -2.23 -0.61
C ALA A 47 14.02 -2.45 -0.85
N GLN A 48 13.30 -2.77 0.23
CA GLN A 48 11.86 -2.71 0.22
C GLN A 48 11.51 -1.24 -0.02
N ALA A 49 10.92 -0.95 -1.18
CA ALA A 49 10.34 0.34 -1.45
C ALA A 49 9.26 0.56 -0.37
N ALA A 50 9.62 1.26 0.68
CA ALA A 50 8.66 1.77 1.64
C ALA A 50 7.79 2.75 0.85
N PHE A 51 6.58 2.35 0.56
CA PHE A 51 5.56 3.29 0.11
C PHE A 51 5.47 4.35 1.20
N ALA A 52 5.92 5.57 0.90
CA ALA A 52 5.85 6.68 1.83
C ALA A 52 4.37 7.00 2.05
N GLN A 53 3.80 6.42 3.09
CA GLN A 53 2.47 6.77 3.56
C GLN A 53 2.58 8.07 4.35
N ASP A 54 1.60 8.94 4.23
CA ASP A 54 1.55 10.14 5.03
C ASP A 54 1.58 9.74 6.52
N PRO A 55 2.62 10.15 7.28
CA PRO A 55 2.75 9.76 8.68
C PRO A 55 1.57 10.24 9.54
N GLY A 56 0.79 11.24 9.08
CA GLY A 56 -0.42 11.68 9.73
C GLY A 56 -1.61 10.71 9.63
N LEU A 57 -1.54 9.71 8.74
CA LEU A 57 -2.63 8.73 8.57
C LEU A 57 -2.45 7.50 9.46
N LEU A 58 -1.25 7.23 9.93
CA LEU A 58 -0.90 5.98 10.62
C LEU A 58 -0.71 6.15 12.13
N ASP A 59 -1.01 5.10 12.86
CA ASP A 59 -0.65 4.96 14.27
C ASP A 59 0.75 4.35 14.39
N ALA A 60 1.70 5.12 14.89
CA ALA A 60 3.10 4.68 15.04
C ALA A 60 3.26 3.45 15.98
N ARG A 61 2.26 3.15 16.80
CA ARG A 61 2.23 1.95 17.66
C ARG A 61 1.99 0.67 16.89
N VAL A 62 1.38 0.77 15.68
CA VAL A 62 1.03 -0.36 14.83
C VAL A 62 2.08 -0.54 13.75
N THR A 63 2.95 -1.50 13.94
CA THR A 63 4.01 -1.89 13.01
C THR A 63 3.85 -3.34 12.58
N GLN A 64 4.58 -3.79 11.57
CA GLN A 64 4.57 -5.20 11.16
C GLN A 64 4.93 -6.13 12.32
N GLN A 65 5.81 -5.70 13.22
CA GLN A 65 6.25 -6.49 14.38
C GLN A 65 5.20 -6.54 15.49
N SER A 66 4.39 -5.47 15.62
CA SER A 66 3.39 -5.36 16.69
C SER A 66 1.98 -5.80 16.27
N VAL A 67 1.75 -6.24 15.00
CA VAL A 67 0.40 -6.60 14.53
C VAL A 67 -0.29 -7.64 15.40
N GLY A 68 0.45 -8.61 15.93
CA GLY A 68 -0.08 -9.66 16.81
C GLY A 68 -0.63 -9.13 18.12
N GLU A 69 -0.02 -8.08 18.66
CA GLU A 69 -0.37 -7.45 19.95
C GLU A 69 -1.30 -6.24 19.77
N THR A 70 -1.52 -5.81 18.54
CA THR A 70 -2.37 -4.68 18.19
C THR A 70 -3.55 -5.12 17.35
N ILE A 71 -3.55 -4.84 16.05
CA ILE A 71 -4.72 -5.00 15.16
C ILE A 71 -5.24 -6.45 15.07
N CYS A 72 -4.42 -7.45 15.36
CA CYS A 72 -4.84 -8.86 15.36
C CYS A 72 -5.42 -9.33 16.69
N ARG A 73 -5.26 -8.53 17.76
CA ARG A 73 -5.97 -8.80 19.02
C ARG A 73 -7.47 -8.54 18.85
N PRO A 74 -8.30 -9.37 19.46
CA PRO A 74 -9.71 -9.05 19.66
C PRO A 74 -9.84 -7.67 20.31
N ASP A 75 -10.86 -6.92 19.92
CA ASP A 75 -11.28 -5.65 20.54
C ASP A 75 -10.23 -4.51 20.53
N TYR A 76 -9.08 -4.68 19.85
CA TYR A 76 -8.06 -3.63 19.79
C TYR A 76 -8.63 -2.30 19.28
N ALA A 77 -9.40 -2.34 18.21
CA ALA A 77 -9.97 -1.13 17.62
C ALA A 77 -10.89 -0.39 18.60
N ASP A 78 -11.66 -1.12 19.41
CA ASP A 78 -12.59 -0.56 20.38
C ASP A 78 -11.86 0.09 21.55
N THR A 79 -10.67 -0.44 21.91
CA THR A 79 -9.84 0.11 22.99
C THR A 79 -9.15 1.42 22.66
N VAL A 80 -8.92 1.70 21.36
CA VAL A 80 -8.19 2.88 20.90
C VAL A 80 -9.07 3.87 20.13
N ALA A 81 -10.28 3.48 19.77
CA ALA A 81 -11.22 4.37 19.06
C ALA A 81 -11.60 5.58 19.93
N PRO A 82 -11.69 6.78 19.35
CA PRO A 82 -12.24 7.94 20.03
C PRO A 82 -13.69 7.69 20.49
N PRO A 83 -14.14 8.37 21.55
CA PRO A 83 -15.53 8.34 21.97
C PRO A 83 -16.50 8.70 20.82
N PHE A 84 -17.68 8.10 20.86
CA PHE A 84 -18.67 8.26 19.79
C PHE A 84 -19.10 9.71 19.56
N ASP A 85 -19.30 10.49 20.63
CA ASP A 85 -19.65 11.90 20.60
C ASP A 85 -18.61 12.73 19.84
N GLN A 86 -17.31 12.51 20.12
CA GLN A 86 -16.22 13.19 19.40
C GLN A 86 -16.20 12.85 17.90
N THR A 87 -16.48 11.59 17.56
CA THR A 87 -16.55 11.19 16.15
C THR A 87 -17.75 11.79 15.44
N MET A 88 -18.88 11.94 16.11
CA MET A 88 -20.06 12.60 15.56
C MET A 88 -19.84 14.10 15.35
N GLU A 89 -19.25 14.80 16.31
CA GLU A 89 -18.86 16.21 16.16
C GLU A 89 -17.89 16.41 14.97
N LEU A 90 -16.95 15.50 14.77
CA LEU A 90 -16.04 15.54 13.63
C LEU A 90 -16.80 15.35 12.31
N LYS A 91 -17.74 14.41 12.27
CA LYS A 91 -18.59 14.19 11.10
C LYS A 91 -19.36 15.44 10.75
N ASP A 92 -19.99 16.09 11.73
CA ASP A 92 -20.77 17.32 11.53
C ASP A 92 -19.90 18.47 10.98
N ARG A 93 -18.68 18.63 11.52
CA ARG A 93 -17.71 19.61 11.00
C ARG A 93 -17.33 19.31 9.54
N LEU A 94 -17.12 18.04 9.17
CA LEU A 94 -16.79 17.65 7.80
C LEU A 94 -17.96 17.84 6.84
N LEU A 95 -19.20 17.57 7.27
CA LEU A 95 -20.41 17.84 6.49
C LEU A 95 -20.54 19.34 6.22
N ALA A 96 -20.43 20.15 7.26
CA ALA A 96 -20.50 21.61 7.15
C ALA A 96 -19.39 22.17 6.22
N ALA A 97 -18.15 21.67 6.37
CA ALA A 97 -17.03 22.09 5.54
C ALA A 97 -17.22 21.76 4.04
N ARG A 98 -18.07 20.77 3.73
CA ARG A 98 -18.42 20.37 2.35
C ARG A 98 -19.74 20.98 1.86
N GLY A 99 -20.42 21.78 2.67
CA GLY A 99 -21.73 22.33 2.35
C GLY A 99 -22.82 21.28 2.22
N ILE A 100 -22.69 20.15 2.93
CA ILE A 100 -23.69 19.07 2.96
C ILE A 100 -24.64 19.39 4.12
N ASP A 101 -25.93 19.49 3.82
CA ASP A 101 -26.95 19.72 4.83
C ASP A 101 -27.05 18.56 5.82
N ALA A 102 -27.41 18.87 7.08
CA ALA A 102 -27.53 17.86 8.14
C ALA A 102 -28.51 16.74 7.78
N ASP A 103 -29.59 17.07 7.07
CA ASP A 103 -30.60 16.09 6.61
C ASP A 103 -30.01 15.08 5.62
N ASP A 104 -29.06 15.50 4.79
CA ASP A 104 -28.32 14.63 3.88
C ASP A 104 -27.16 13.89 4.56
N GLY A 105 -26.77 14.31 5.75
CA GLY A 105 -25.65 13.74 6.52
C GLY A 105 -25.78 12.24 6.80
N ALA A 106 -27.03 11.73 6.91
CA ALA A 106 -27.30 10.31 7.09
C ALA A 106 -26.85 9.44 5.90
N ARG A 107 -26.65 10.03 4.72
CA ARG A 107 -26.19 9.33 3.49
C ARG A 107 -24.69 9.07 3.49
N TYR A 108 -23.95 9.67 4.43
CA TYR A 108 -22.50 9.59 4.51
C TYR A 108 -22.07 8.90 5.80
N ALA A 109 -21.06 8.06 5.69
CA ALA A 109 -20.29 7.54 6.81
C ALA A 109 -19.14 8.51 7.14
N LEU A 110 -18.74 8.59 8.41
CA LEU A 110 -17.42 9.06 8.77
C LEU A 110 -16.45 7.91 8.52
N ASP A 111 -15.63 8.03 7.49
CA ASP A 111 -14.66 7.03 7.08
C ASP A 111 -13.24 7.39 7.57
N ARG A 112 -12.35 6.42 7.59
CA ARG A 112 -10.91 6.62 7.76
C ARG A 112 -10.18 6.21 6.49
N HIS A 113 -9.26 7.05 6.00
CA HIS A 113 -8.40 6.69 4.87
C HIS A 113 -7.70 5.37 5.13
N VAL A 114 -7.10 5.23 6.32
CA VAL A 114 -6.59 3.95 6.83
C VAL A 114 -7.41 3.57 8.07
N PRO A 115 -8.19 2.48 8.01
CA PRO A 115 -8.94 2.00 9.18
C PRO A 115 -8.04 1.63 10.37
N ILE A 116 -8.51 1.80 11.59
CA ILE A 116 -7.78 1.43 12.83
C ILE A 116 -7.30 -0.03 12.78
N VAL A 117 -8.12 -0.92 12.26
CA VAL A 117 -7.80 -2.35 12.13
C VAL A 117 -6.75 -2.66 11.07
N LEU A 118 -6.26 -1.64 10.36
CA LEU A 118 -5.12 -1.69 9.44
C LEU A 118 -4.00 -0.73 9.90
N GLY A 119 -4.02 -0.29 11.15
CA GLY A 119 -2.99 0.57 11.73
C GLY A 119 -3.17 2.05 11.39
N GLY A 120 -4.37 2.48 11.00
CA GLY A 120 -4.67 3.89 10.86
C GLY A 120 -4.74 4.61 12.21
N SER A 121 -4.34 5.87 12.22
CA SER A 121 -4.46 6.72 13.41
C SER A 121 -5.92 6.82 13.85
N PRO A 122 -6.23 6.57 15.12
CA PRO A 122 -7.61 6.60 15.60
C PRO A 122 -8.19 8.01 15.66
N ASP A 123 -7.38 9.03 15.89
CA ASP A 123 -7.77 10.40 16.23
C ASP A 123 -7.21 11.49 15.31
N ALA A 124 -6.22 11.19 14.44
CA ALA A 124 -5.68 12.17 13.53
C ALA A 124 -6.75 12.65 12.52
N THR A 125 -7.07 13.94 12.55
CA THR A 125 -8.09 14.54 11.68
C THR A 125 -7.82 14.28 10.19
N ALA A 126 -6.54 14.22 9.77
CA ALA A 126 -6.13 13.93 8.41
C ALA A 126 -6.54 12.51 7.96
N ASN A 127 -6.78 11.59 8.89
CA ASN A 127 -7.20 10.22 8.58
C ASN A 127 -8.71 10.10 8.36
N PHE A 128 -9.49 11.15 8.58
CA PHE A 128 -10.94 11.09 8.44
C PHE A 128 -11.43 11.74 7.15
N ASP A 129 -12.47 11.14 6.59
CA ASP A 129 -13.19 11.64 5.44
C ASP A 129 -14.68 11.28 5.50
N LEU A 130 -15.47 11.85 4.60
CA LEU A 130 -16.86 11.45 4.38
C LEU A 130 -16.94 10.54 3.17
N LEU A 131 -17.52 9.37 3.35
CA LEU A 131 -17.74 8.42 2.28
C LEU A 131 -19.24 8.10 2.17
N PRO A 132 -19.85 8.07 0.96
CA PRO A 132 -21.22 7.57 0.83
C PRO A 132 -21.33 6.16 1.36
N TRP A 133 -22.47 5.80 1.97
CA TRP A 133 -22.70 4.43 2.44
C TRP A 133 -22.70 3.42 1.30
N ASP A 134 -23.28 3.80 0.16
CA ASP A 134 -23.53 2.92 -0.98
C ASP A 134 -22.76 3.34 -2.23
N GLY A 135 -22.77 2.48 -3.24
CA GLY A 135 -22.13 2.73 -4.52
C GLY A 135 -20.81 2.00 -4.70
N HIS A 136 -20.18 2.22 -5.85
CA HIS A 136 -18.92 1.57 -6.24
C HIS A 136 -17.79 1.88 -5.25
N ALA A 137 -17.71 3.13 -4.79
CA ALA A 137 -16.75 3.61 -3.81
C ALA A 137 -17.41 3.92 -2.46
N GLY A 138 -18.41 3.13 -2.05
CA GLY A 138 -19.13 3.33 -0.81
C GLY A 138 -18.52 2.60 0.38
N GLU A 139 -18.78 3.13 1.59
CA GLU A 139 -18.22 2.63 2.85
C GLU A 139 -18.51 1.14 3.09
N ARG A 140 -19.69 0.64 2.75
CA ARG A 140 -20.02 -0.78 2.91
C ARG A 140 -19.06 -1.70 2.16
N ARG A 141 -18.61 -1.32 0.97
CA ARG A 141 -17.61 -2.07 0.20
C ARG A 141 -16.24 -1.95 0.82
N LYS A 142 -15.88 -0.73 1.24
CA LYS A 142 -14.59 -0.48 1.89
C LYS A 142 -14.45 -1.27 3.19
N SER A 143 -15.50 -1.31 4.01
CA SER A 143 -15.54 -2.12 5.24
C SER A 143 -15.31 -3.60 4.97
N LEU A 144 -15.95 -4.18 3.94
CA LEU A 144 -15.74 -5.59 3.58
C LEU A 144 -14.30 -5.87 3.13
N LEU A 145 -13.72 -4.96 2.33
CA LEU A 145 -12.30 -5.06 1.96
C LEU A 145 -11.40 -4.95 3.19
N THR A 146 -11.67 -4.01 4.08
CA THR A 146 -10.91 -3.80 5.33
C THR A 146 -10.86 -5.07 6.18
N VAL A 147 -12.00 -5.73 6.39
CA VAL A 147 -12.07 -7.00 7.13
C VAL A 147 -11.23 -8.08 6.46
N ARG A 148 -11.28 -8.16 5.14
CA ARG A 148 -10.48 -9.14 4.38
C ARG A 148 -8.99 -8.86 4.49
N LEU A 149 -8.57 -7.61 4.30
CA LEU A 149 -7.16 -7.20 4.43
C LEU A 149 -6.63 -7.48 5.85
N LYS A 150 -7.37 -7.10 6.89
CA LYS A 150 -7.02 -7.44 8.27
C LYS A 150 -6.78 -8.95 8.44
N ARG A 151 -7.69 -9.77 7.94
CA ARG A 151 -7.56 -11.23 7.99
C ARG A 151 -6.29 -11.72 7.30
N CYS A 152 -5.96 -11.19 6.11
CA CYS A 152 -4.74 -11.53 5.39
C CYS A 152 -3.48 -11.16 6.19
N VAL A 153 -3.46 -9.97 6.80
CA VAL A 153 -2.32 -9.53 7.63
C VAL A 153 -2.18 -10.44 8.85
N CYS A 154 -3.27 -10.69 9.56
CA CYS A 154 -3.24 -11.51 10.78
C CYS A 154 -2.94 -13.00 10.51
N ALA A 155 -3.21 -13.48 9.31
CA ALA A 155 -2.82 -14.81 8.86
C ALA A 155 -1.38 -14.88 8.30
N GLY A 156 -0.64 -13.77 8.29
CA GLY A 156 0.71 -13.69 7.72
C GLY A 156 0.79 -13.86 6.20
N ARG A 157 -0.35 -13.69 5.50
CA ARG A 157 -0.45 -13.85 4.02
C ARG A 157 -0.24 -12.53 3.27
N MET A 158 -0.18 -11.43 3.99
CA MET A 158 0.01 -10.07 3.49
C MET A 158 0.74 -9.26 4.56
N THR A 159 1.63 -8.39 4.16
CA THR A 159 2.24 -7.44 5.08
C THR A 159 1.27 -6.30 5.43
N LEU A 160 1.49 -5.66 6.58
CA LEU A 160 0.72 -4.49 6.97
C LEU A 160 0.81 -3.37 5.92
N ALA A 161 2.01 -3.12 5.39
CA ALA A 161 2.24 -2.09 4.37
C ALA A 161 1.47 -2.37 3.07
N GLU A 162 1.42 -3.64 2.61
CA GLU A 162 0.61 -4.02 1.44
C GLU A 162 -0.88 -3.78 1.68
N ALA A 163 -1.38 -4.12 2.88
CA ALA A 163 -2.78 -3.89 3.24
C ALA A 163 -3.11 -2.38 3.29
N GLN A 164 -2.21 -1.58 3.86
CA GLN A 164 -2.34 -0.13 3.91
C GLN A 164 -2.32 0.49 2.50
N ALA A 165 -1.40 0.06 1.64
CA ALA A 165 -1.36 0.50 0.24
C ALA A 165 -2.64 0.11 -0.54
N ALA A 166 -3.18 -1.09 -0.29
CA ALA A 166 -4.41 -1.55 -0.94
C ALA A 166 -5.63 -0.70 -0.53
N ILE A 167 -5.72 -0.25 0.73
CA ILE A 167 -6.87 0.51 1.23
C ILE A 167 -6.78 2.01 0.94
N THR A 168 -5.57 2.56 0.78
CA THR A 168 -5.35 3.99 0.46
C THR A 168 -5.29 4.26 -1.03
N GLY A 169 -4.98 3.25 -1.85
CA GLY A 169 -4.91 3.35 -3.30
C GLY A 169 -6.28 3.24 -3.98
N ASN A 170 -6.32 2.56 -5.14
CA ASN A 170 -7.58 2.27 -5.82
C ASN A 170 -8.30 1.10 -5.15
N TRP A 171 -8.77 1.31 -3.91
CA TRP A 171 -9.45 0.29 -3.13
C TRP A 171 -10.75 -0.23 -3.76
N PRO A 172 -11.55 0.55 -4.54
CA PRO A 172 -12.72 0.00 -5.21
C PRO A 172 -12.35 -1.12 -6.18
N HIS A 173 -11.25 -0.99 -6.92
CA HIS A 173 -10.73 -2.04 -7.78
C HIS A 173 -10.22 -3.25 -6.96
N GLN A 174 -9.58 -3.02 -5.80
CA GLN A 174 -9.18 -4.11 -4.91
C GLN A 174 -10.39 -4.90 -4.39
N TYR A 175 -11.49 -4.21 -4.10
CA TYR A 175 -12.74 -4.85 -3.70
C TYR A 175 -13.31 -5.78 -4.76
N GLU A 176 -13.20 -5.45 -6.05
CA GLU A 176 -13.65 -6.33 -7.15
C GLU A 176 -12.90 -7.68 -7.18
N HIS A 177 -11.71 -7.71 -6.59
CA HIS A 177 -10.89 -8.92 -6.47
C HIS A 177 -10.98 -9.58 -5.08
N LEU A 178 -11.88 -9.11 -4.22
CA LEU A 178 -12.02 -9.54 -2.84
C LEU A 178 -12.16 -11.06 -2.68
N THR A 179 -12.96 -11.70 -3.53
CA THR A 179 -13.22 -13.15 -3.48
C THR A 179 -12.00 -14.00 -3.84
N ARG A 180 -11.04 -13.42 -4.56
CA ARG A 180 -9.78 -14.08 -4.96
C ARG A 180 -8.67 -13.95 -3.92
N MET A 181 -8.85 -13.13 -2.89
CA MET A 181 -7.88 -12.98 -1.81
C MET A 181 -7.95 -14.19 -0.87
N ALA A 182 -7.04 -15.15 -1.04
CA ALA A 182 -6.90 -16.28 -0.14
C ALA A 182 -6.16 -15.84 1.13
N CYS A 183 -6.91 -15.57 2.19
CA CYS A 183 -6.38 -15.16 3.50
C CYS A 183 -6.66 -16.20 4.59
N VAL A 184 -6.75 -17.48 4.21
CA VAL A 184 -6.91 -18.58 5.15
C VAL A 184 -5.54 -18.89 5.74
N GLY A 185 -5.40 -18.82 7.06
CA GLY A 185 -4.19 -19.21 7.76
C GLY A 185 -4.00 -20.72 7.74
N ALA A 186 -2.75 -21.19 7.87
CA ALA A 186 -2.44 -22.62 7.90
C ALA A 186 -3.20 -23.40 8.99
N ALA A 187 -3.69 -22.71 10.05
CA ALA A 187 -4.50 -23.33 11.10
C ALA A 187 -5.93 -23.69 10.66
N ASP A 188 -6.50 -22.96 9.69
CA ASP A 188 -7.85 -23.23 9.18
C ASP A 188 -7.88 -24.41 8.18
N GLU A 189 -6.76 -24.65 7.47
CA GLU A 189 -6.66 -25.78 6.53
C GLU A 189 -6.68 -27.12 7.26
N THR A 190 -6.09 -27.19 8.46
CA THR A 190 -6.08 -28.42 9.27
C THR A 190 -7.48 -28.79 9.78
N THR A 191 -8.32 -27.81 10.07
CA THR A 191 -9.69 -28.03 10.56
C THR A 191 -10.65 -28.40 9.43
N ALA A 192 -10.41 -27.94 8.22
CA ALA A 192 -11.20 -28.32 7.03
C ALA A 192 -10.90 -29.75 6.58
N ALA A 193 -9.63 -30.15 6.58
CA ALA A 193 -9.20 -31.52 6.22
C ALA A 193 -9.73 -32.58 7.19
N SER A 194 -9.92 -32.24 8.47
CA SER A 194 -10.43 -33.17 9.48
C SER A 194 -11.94 -33.44 9.42
N ARG A 195 -12.69 -32.70 8.59
CA ARG A 195 -14.15 -32.87 8.43
C ARG A 195 -14.55 -33.79 7.29
N ASP A 196 -13.63 -34.09 6.39
CA ASP A 196 -13.92 -34.92 5.21
C ASP A 196 -13.73 -36.43 5.46
N ASP A 197 -13.10 -36.85 6.56
CA ASP A 197 -12.84 -38.25 6.88
C ASP A 197 -13.92 -38.92 7.74
N GLY A 198 -15.13 -38.33 7.85
CA GLY A 198 -16.21 -38.80 8.72
C GLY A 198 -17.55 -39.07 8.04
N SER A 199 -17.57 -39.73 6.84
CA SER A 199 -18.83 -40.24 6.23
C SER A 199 -18.63 -41.58 5.62
#